data_5c892755960eb66cbeedef059a4669fd
#
_entry.id   5c892755960eb66cbeedef059a4669fd
#
_cell.length_a   1.000
_cell.length_b   1.000
_cell.length_c   1.000
_cell.angle_alpha   90.00
_cell.angle_beta   90.00
_cell.angle_gamma   90.00
#
_symmetry.space_group_name_H-M   'P 1'
#
loop_
_entity.id
_entity.type
_entity.pdbx_description
1 polymer ?
#
loop_
_entity_poly.entity_id
_entity_poly.type
_entity_poly.pdbx_seq_one_letter_code
_entity_poly.pdbx_strand_id
1 'polypeptide(L)'
;MDADVRQMTWTELAAVCTNLEKACTKQLRGEEAATFAKLAAFYEARQEMKSDATMQNLVALIDADLSSGYRAANDVAETDADRGSKRALLWGEKATKLLKSLLVRYEKQGAKLTEDTNVFVCEICGFVYVGDTPPEICPICKVPSFKIHPVRKEAI
;
A
#
# COMPACT_ATOMS: atom_id res chain seq x y z
N MET A 1 -8.68 27.12 12.76
CA MET A 1 -8.12 25.74 12.79
C MET A 1 -7.15 25.66 11.63
N ASP A 2 -5.90 25.96 11.88
CA ASP A 2 -4.87 25.70 10.89
C ASP A 2 -4.69 24.17 10.84
N ALA A 3 -5.26 23.55 9.82
CA ALA A 3 -4.91 22.19 9.48
C ALA A 3 -3.41 22.20 9.25
N ASP A 4 -2.69 21.37 9.96
CA ASP A 4 -1.26 21.16 9.79
C ASP A 4 -1.03 20.59 8.39
N VAL A 5 -0.96 21.49 7.40
CA VAL A 5 -0.81 21.14 5.97
C VAL A 5 0.63 20.72 5.78
N ARG A 6 0.89 19.46 6.08
CA ARG A 6 2.16 18.81 5.82
C ARG A 6 2.46 18.85 4.31
N GLN A 7 3.64 19.28 3.95
CA GLN A 7 4.10 19.19 2.57
C GLN A 7 4.28 17.71 2.17
N MET A 8 3.56 17.28 1.13
CA MET A 8 3.65 15.92 0.62
C MET A 8 4.94 15.73 -0.21
N THR A 9 5.54 14.57 -0.09
CA THR A 9 6.66 14.14 -0.92
C THR A 9 6.20 13.83 -2.36
N TRP A 10 7.14 13.80 -3.30
CA TRP A 10 6.83 13.40 -4.69
C TRP A 10 6.21 12.01 -4.78
N THR A 11 6.67 11.06 -3.96
CA THR A 11 6.12 9.70 -3.87
C THR A 11 4.67 9.70 -3.38
N GLU A 12 4.35 10.48 -2.36
CA GLU A 12 2.99 10.61 -1.85
C GLU A 12 2.06 11.25 -2.87
N LEU A 13 2.52 12.30 -3.56
CA LEU A 13 1.76 12.95 -4.64
C LEU A 13 1.50 11.97 -5.80
N ALA A 14 2.49 11.17 -6.20
CA ALA A 14 2.33 10.13 -7.20
C ALA A 14 1.27 9.11 -6.79
N ALA A 15 1.33 8.61 -5.56
CA ALA A 15 0.37 7.64 -5.03
C ALA A 15 -1.06 8.20 -4.98
N VAL A 16 -1.24 9.46 -4.54
CA VAL A 16 -2.55 10.14 -4.54
C VAL A 16 -3.09 10.23 -5.97
N CYS A 17 -2.28 10.68 -6.93
CA CYS A 17 -2.70 10.80 -8.32
C CYS A 17 -3.07 9.45 -8.94
N THR A 18 -2.30 8.38 -8.68
CA THR A 18 -2.62 7.02 -9.12
C THR A 18 -3.95 6.53 -8.55
N ASN A 19 -4.23 6.82 -7.29
CA ASN A 19 -5.50 6.46 -6.67
C ASN A 19 -6.69 7.24 -7.25
N LEU A 20 -6.50 8.54 -7.54
CA LEU A 20 -7.51 9.38 -8.18
C LEU A 20 -7.79 8.94 -9.63
N GLU A 21 -6.76 8.57 -10.40
CA GLU A 21 -6.90 7.95 -11.71
C GLU A 21 -7.82 6.72 -11.66
N LYS A 22 -7.52 5.78 -10.76
CA LYS A 22 -8.33 4.56 -10.57
C LYS A 22 -9.77 4.87 -10.16
N ALA A 23 -9.97 5.84 -9.27
CA ALA A 23 -11.29 6.27 -8.84
C ALA A 23 -12.09 6.88 -10.00
N CYS A 24 -11.48 7.78 -10.78
CA CYS A 24 -12.10 8.38 -11.96
C CYS A 24 -12.44 7.35 -13.02
N THR A 25 -11.54 6.39 -13.29
CA THR A 25 -11.78 5.30 -14.22
C THR A 25 -13.01 4.47 -13.82
N LYS A 26 -13.13 4.12 -12.53
CA LYS A 26 -14.30 3.38 -12.01
C LYS A 26 -15.60 4.18 -12.10
N GLN A 27 -15.52 5.50 -12.08
CA GLN A 27 -16.66 6.42 -12.23
C GLN A 27 -16.95 6.79 -13.69
N LEU A 28 -16.25 6.17 -14.67
CA LEU A 28 -16.36 6.46 -16.10
C LEU A 28 -15.99 7.91 -16.46
N ARG A 29 -15.14 8.56 -15.67
CA ARG A 29 -14.63 9.92 -15.87
C ARG A 29 -13.26 9.86 -16.57
N GLY A 30 -13.28 9.53 -17.86
CA GLY A 30 -12.07 9.22 -18.61
C GLY A 30 -11.09 10.39 -18.77
N GLU A 31 -11.56 11.62 -18.94
CA GLU A 31 -10.69 12.80 -19.10
C GLU A 31 -9.93 13.12 -17.81
N GLU A 32 -10.65 13.09 -16.67
CA GLU A 32 -10.02 13.31 -15.37
C GLU A 32 -9.07 12.17 -15.02
N ALA A 33 -9.41 10.91 -15.33
CA ALA A 33 -8.50 9.78 -15.15
C ALA A 33 -7.20 9.98 -15.95
N ALA A 34 -7.29 10.36 -17.22
CA ALA A 34 -6.12 10.65 -18.04
C ALA A 34 -5.27 11.81 -17.50
N THR A 35 -5.91 12.82 -16.90
CA THR A 35 -5.20 13.94 -16.27
C THR A 35 -4.44 13.48 -15.02
N PHE A 36 -5.07 12.69 -14.15
CA PHE A 36 -4.41 12.15 -12.98
C PHE A 36 -3.29 11.16 -13.33
N ALA A 37 -3.43 10.36 -14.39
CA ALA A 37 -2.37 9.50 -14.89
C ALA A 37 -1.12 10.31 -15.30
N LYS A 38 -1.31 11.43 -16.01
CA LYS A 38 -0.19 12.33 -16.38
C LYS A 38 0.48 12.95 -15.15
N LEU A 39 -0.29 13.36 -14.16
CA LEU A 39 0.24 13.90 -12.90
C LEU A 39 1.00 12.83 -12.11
N ALA A 40 0.49 11.61 -12.04
CA ALA A 40 1.18 10.49 -11.40
C ALA A 40 2.55 10.26 -12.05
N ALA A 41 2.60 10.11 -13.37
CA ALA A 41 3.86 9.94 -14.10
C ALA A 41 4.84 11.13 -13.91
N PHE A 42 4.32 12.36 -13.86
CA PHE A 42 5.13 13.56 -13.58
C PHE A 42 5.78 13.51 -12.20
N TYR A 43 5.06 13.07 -11.18
CA TYR A 43 5.58 12.95 -9.82
C TYR A 43 6.48 11.74 -9.67
N GLU A 44 6.16 10.60 -10.28
CA GLU A 44 6.99 9.39 -10.30
C GLU A 44 8.39 9.67 -10.87
N ALA A 45 8.47 10.43 -11.96
CA ALA A 45 9.74 10.83 -12.56
C ALA A 45 10.63 11.74 -11.66
N ARG A 46 10.10 12.24 -10.54
CA ARG A 46 10.78 13.11 -9.57
C ARG A 46 11.03 12.44 -8.23
N GLN A 47 10.71 11.16 -8.11
CA GLN A 47 10.99 10.41 -6.89
C GLN A 47 12.50 10.34 -6.66
N GLU A 48 12.91 10.67 -5.45
CA GLU A 48 14.28 10.49 -5.00
C GLU A 48 14.34 9.22 -4.16
N MET A 49 15.31 8.36 -4.46
CA MET A 49 15.59 7.21 -3.60
C MET A 49 16.08 7.73 -2.25
N LYS A 50 15.39 7.34 -1.17
CA LYS A 50 15.83 7.67 0.18
C LYS A 50 17.13 6.92 0.47
N SER A 51 18.19 7.66 0.79
CA SER A 51 19.50 7.10 1.15
C SER A 51 19.50 6.29 2.45
N ASP A 52 18.46 6.48 3.28
CA ASP A 52 18.27 5.84 4.59
C ASP A 52 17.23 4.70 4.57
N ALA A 53 16.85 4.22 3.39
CA ALA A 53 15.91 3.13 3.22
C ALA A 53 16.53 1.82 3.73
N THR A 54 16.34 1.53 5.02
CA THR A 54 16.76 0.29 5.66
C THR A 54 15.58 -0.54 6.13
N MET A 55 15.79 -1.84 6.34
CA MET A 55 14.76 -2.72 6.90
C MET A 55 14.32 -2.25 8.30
N GLN A 56 15.26 -1.78 9.11
CA GLN A 56 14.97 -1.26 10.46
C GLN A 56 14.07 -0.03 10.40
N ASN A 57 14.33 0.91 9.48
CA ASN A 57 13.50 2.10 9.29
C ASN A 57 12.10 1.72 8.82
N LEU A 58 11.96 0.74 7.91
CA LEU A 58 10.67 0.22 7.46
C LEU A 58 9.87 -0.38 8.63
N VAL A 59 10.50 -1.21 9.46
CA VAL A 59 9.85 -1.81 10.62
C VAL A 59 9.41 -0.73 11.62
N ALA A 60 10.24 0.29 11.86
CA ALA A 60 9.89 1.40 12.75
C ALA A 60 8.67 2.19 12.25
N LEU A 61 8.58 2.45 10.94
CA LEU A 61 7.40 3.11 10.33
C LEU A 61 6.14 2.26 10.48
N ILE A 62 6.24 0.96 10.22
CA ILE A 62 5.13 0.01 10.39
C ILE A 62 4.67 -0.01 11.85
N ASP A 63 5.59 0.02 12.81
CA ASP A 63 5.27 0.04 14.23
C ASP A 63 4.58 1.35 14.65
N ALA A 64 5.02 2.48 14.12
CA ALA A 64 4.37 3.77 14.33
C ALA A 64 2.93 3.77 13.79
N ASP A 65 2.72 3.26 12.57
CA ASP A 65 1.39 3.15 11.98
C ASP A 65 0.47 2.24 12.81
N LEU A 66 0.94 1.07 13.23
CA LEU A 66 0.16 0.11 14.00
C LEU A 66 -0.13 0.56 15.43
N SER A 67 0.77 1.33 16.05
CA SER A 67 0.62 1.80 17.44
C SER A 67 -0.28 3.03 17.56
N SER A 68 -0.22 3.96 16.61
CA SER A 68 -0.91 5.25 16.69
C SER A 68 -1.58 5.69 15.39
N GLY A 69 -0.95 5.49 14.23
CA GLY A 69 -1.42 6.01 12.95
C GLY A 69 -2.82 5.55 12.57
N TYR A 70 -3.05 4.23 12.56
CA TYR A 70 -4.37 3.67 12.26
C TYR A 70 -5.45 4.12 13.25
N ARG A 71 -5.11 4.24 14.53
CA ARG A 71 -6.07 4.72 15.53
C ARG A 71 -6.47 6.17 15.26
N ALA A 72 -5.49 7.05 15.10
CA ALA A 72 -5.74 8.46 14.81
C ALA A 72 -6.59 8.65 13.54
N ALA A 73 -6.26 7.93 12.45
CA ALA A 73 -7.01 7.99 11.21
C ALA A 73 -8.45 7.43 11.35
N ASN A 74 -8.65 6.36 12.14
CA ASN A 74 -9.98 5.83 12.43
C ASN A 74 -10.83 6.81 13.25
N ASP A 75 -10.25 7.52 14.22
CA ASP A 75 -10.95 8.52 15.03
C ASP A 75 -11.48 9.67 14.14
N VAL A 76 -10.69 10.12 13.16
CA VAL A 76 -11.12 11.12 12.17
C VAL A 76 -12.24 10.57 11.29
N ALA A 77 -12.06 9.37 10.72
CA ALA A 77 -13.06 8.74 9.86
C ALA A 77 -14.38 8.43 10.60
N GLU A 78 -14.33 8.19 11.91
CA GLU A 78 -15.52 8.05 12.76
C GLU A 78 -16.23 9.40 12.92
N THR A 79 -15.48 10.46 13.25
CA THR A 79 -16.01 11.81 13.43
C THR A 79 -16.72 12.33 12.16
N ASP A 80 -16.13 12.04 10.99
CA ASP A 80 -16.66 12.44 9.69
C ASP A 80 -17.73 11.48 9.15
N ALA A 81 -18.04 10.39 9.88
CA ALA A 81 -18.93 9.33 9.46
C ALA A 81 -18.56 8.72 8.08
N ASP A 82 -17.25 8.73 7.74
CA ASP A 82 -16.74 8.26 6.45
C ASP A 82 -16.57 6.74 6.44
N ARG A 83 -17.61 6.05 5.96
CA ARG A 83 -17.64 4.58 5.84
C ARG A 83 -16.61 4.05 4.82
N GLY A 84 -16.27 4.83 3.80
CA GLY A 84 -15.29 4.47 2.79
C GLY A 84 -13.89 4.41 3.39
N SER A 85 -13.48 5.47 4.07
CA SER A 85 -12.20 5.56 4.79
C SER A 85 -12.10 4.50 5.89
N LYS A 86 -13.16 4.27 6.67
CA LYS A 86 -13.16 3.19 7.69
C LYS A 86 -12.91 1.81 7.09
N ARG A 87 -13.48 1.50 5.92
CA ARG A 87 -13.21 0.24 5.22
C ARG A 87 -11.77 0.15 4.74
N ALA A 88 -11.25 1.22 4.14
CA ALA A 88 -9.87 1.27 3.65
C ALA A 88 -8.87 1.12 4.80
N LEU A 89 -9.09 1.80 5.92
CA LEU A 89 -8.27 1.70 7.13
C LEU A 89 -8.29 0.30 7.72
N LEU A 90 -9.46 -0.35 7.79
CA LEU A 90 -9.57 -1.74 8.25
C LEU A 90 -8.74 -2.71 7.38
N TRP A 91 -8.76 -2.54 6.06
CA TRP A 91 -7.98 -3.37 5.16
C TRP A 91 -6.49 -3.05 5.26
N GLY A 92 -6.14 -1.77 5.30
CA GLY A 92 -4.76 -1.30 5.45
C GLY A 92 -4.13 -1.82 6.73
N GLU A 93 -4.78 -1.67 7.86
CA GLU A 93 -4.29 -2.16 9.15
C GLU A 93 -4.04 -3.68 9.14
N LYS A 94 -4.97 -4.47 8.58
CA LYS A 94 -4.80 -5.92 8.43
C LYS A 94 -3.63 -6.27 7.51
N ALA A 95 -3.50 -5.57 6.37
CA ALA A 95 -2.40 -5.78 5.44
C ALA A 95 -1.06 -5.45 6.11
N THR A 96 -0.98 -4.34 6.84
CA THR A 96 0.23 -3.90 7.56
C THR A 96 0.62 -4.88 8.67
N LYS A 97 -0.35 -5.43 9.44
CA LYS A 97 -0.07 -6.48 10.43
C LYS A 97 0.52 -7.74 9.80
N LEU A 98 -0.02 -8.17 8.65
CA LEU A 98 0.51 -9.33 7.94
C LEU A 98 1.89 -9.04 7.34
N LEU A 99 2.10 -7.84 6.79
CA LEU A 99 3.41 -7.41 6.31
C LEU A 99 4.45 -7.41 7.43
N LYS A 100 4.12 -6.87 8.62
CA LYS A 100 5.00 -6.94 9.79
C LYS A 100 5.41 -8.37 10.12
N SER A 101 4.45 -9.29 10.14
CA SER A 101 4.73 -10.72 10.38
C SER A 101 5.68 -11.30 9.33
N LEU A 102 5.50 -10.90 8.07
CA LEU A 102 6.37 -11.34 6.97
C LEU A 102 7.79 -10.78 7.11
N LEU A 103 7.94 -9.51 7.50
CA LEU A 103 9.25 -8.89 7.74
C LEU A 103 10.00 -9.55 8.89
N VAL A 104 9.33 -9.90 9.99
CA VAL A 104 9.94 -10.66 11.09
C VAL A 104 10.43 -12.04 10.63
N ARG A 105 9.70 -12.68 9.71
CA ARG A 105 10.17 -13.94 9.09
C ARG A 105 11.37 -13.71 8.19
N TYR A 106 11.36 -12.63 7.41
CA TYR A 106 12.48 -12.28 6.54
C TYR A 106 13.75 -11.96 7.33
N GLU A 107 13.66 -11.27 8.46
CA GLU A 107 14.80 -11.03 9.35
C GLU A 107 15.45 -12.34 9.83
N LYS A 108 14.65 -13.39 10.07
CA LYS A 108 15.14 -14.70 10.53
C LYS A 108 15.70 -15.57 9.42
N GLN A 109 15.10 -15.51 8.23
CA GLN A 109 15.36 -16.45 7.11
C GLN A 109 16.20 -15.82 5.99
N GLY A 110 16.22 -14.48 5.92
CA GLY A 110 16.86 -13.74 4.84
C GLY A 110 16.26 -14.09 3.47
N ALA A 111 17.10 -14.11 2.45
CA ALA A 111 16.71 -14.40 1.08
C ALA A 111 16.03 -15.78 0.90
N LYS A 112 16.31 -16.74 1.79
CA LYS A 112 15.69 -18.08 1.76
C LYS A 112 14.16 -18.03 1.81
N LEU A 113 13.58 -16.98 2.41
CA LEU A 113 12.13 -16.83 2.48
C LEU A 113 11.48 -16.74 1.08
N THR A 114 12.22 -16.23 0.09
CA THR A 114 11.71 -15.95 -1.26
C THR A 114 12.52 -16.63 -2.37
N GLU A 115 13.51 -17.47 -2.03
CA GLU A 115 14.47 -18.05 -2.97
C GLU A 115 13.79 -19.00 -3.96
N ASP A 116 12.99 -19.93 -3.47
CA ASP A 116 12.34 -20.98 -4.27
C ASP A 116 10.82 -20.80 -4.36
N THR A 117 10.32 -19.58 -4.13
CA THR A 117 8.89 -19.30 -4.13
C THR A 117 8.59 -17.92 -4.70
N ASN A 118 7.31 -17.63 -4.87
CA ASN A 118 6.85 -16.36 -5.43
C ASN A 118 6.35 -15.41 -4.34
N VAL A 119 6.45 -14.12 -4.65
CA VAL A 119 5.81 -13.05 -3.87
C VAL A 119 4.64 -12.52 -4.67
N PHE A 120 3.47 -12.45 -4.05
CA PHE A 120 2.24 -11.95 -4.66
C PHE A 120 1.71 -10.75 -3.89
N VAL A 121 1.08 -9.82 -4.59
CA VAL A 121 0.42 -8.65 -3.99
C VAL A 121 -0.99 -8.52 -4.51
N CYS A 122 -1.94 -8.33 -3.61
CA CYS A 122 -3.31 -8.01 -3.96
C CYS A 122 -3.41 -6.54 -4.42
N GLU A 123 -3.83 -6.29 -5.65
CA GLU A 123 -3.95 -4.95 -6.22
C GLU A 123 -5.03 -4.08 -5.53
N ILE A 124 -5.91 -4.69 -4.73
CA ILE A 124 -7.02 -3.99 -4.08
C ILE A 124 -6.65 -3.50 -2.68
N CYS A 125 -6.01 -4.35 -1.86
CA CYS A 125 -5.76 -4.03 -0.45
C CYS A 125 -4.28 -4.07 -0.04
N GLY A 126 -3.38 -4.37 -0.97
CA GLY A 126 -1.94 -4.44 -0.67
C GLY A 126 -1.51 -5.67 0.14
N PHE A 127 -2.38 -6.68 0.31
CA PHE A 127 -2.00 -7.93 0.98
C PHE A 127 -0.84 -8.60 0.25
N VAL A 128 0.24 -8.87 0.97
CA VAL A 128 1.43 -9.56 0.47
C VAL A 128 1.40 -11.02 0.89
N TYR A 129 1.63 -11.90 -0.07
CA TYR A 129 1.68 -13.35 0.15
C TYR A 129 2.97 -13.92 -0.44
N VAL A 130 3.62 -14.81 0.30
CA VAL A 130 4.80 -15.57 -0.15
C VAL A 130 4.42 -17.05 -0.19
N GLY A 131 4.52 -17.65 -1.37
CA GLY A 131 4.15 -19.04 -1.61
C GLY A 131 4.13 -19.36 -3.11
N ASP A 132 3.85 -20.62 -3.46
CA ASP A 132 3.91 -21.08 -4.86
C ASP A 132 2.73 -20.60 -5.69
N THR A 133 1.55 -20.57 -5.10
CA THR A 133 0.29 -20.11 -5.73
C THR A 133 -0.46 -19.16 -4.79
N PRO A 134 -1.07 -18.09 -5.32
CA PRO A 134 -1.83 -17.18 -4.49
C PRO A 134 -3.10 -17.86 -3.95
N PRO A 135 -3.63 -17.42 -2.80
CA PRO A 135 -4.90 -17.94 -2.28
C PRO A 135 -6.04 -17.66 -3.25
N GLU A 136 -7.01 -18.58 -3.36
CA GLU A 136 -8.18 -18.44 -4.24
C GLU A 136 -8.98 -17.16 -3.96
N ILE A 137 -9.02 -16.76 -2.70
CA ILE A 137 -9.71 -15.55 -2.23
C ILE A 137 -8.78 -14.77 -1.31
N CYS A 138 -8.64 -13.47 -1.55
CA CYS A 138 -7.85 -12.62 -0.67
C CYS A 138 -8.40 -12.66 0.77
N PRO A 139 -7.56 -12.98 1.78
CA PRO A 139 -8.03 -13.09 3.17
C PRO A 139 -8.53 -11.77 3.76
N ILE A 140 -8.10 -10.63 3.19
CA ILE A 140 -8.45 -9.29 3.67
C ILE A 140 -9.69 -8.73 2.97
N CYS A 141 -9.64 -8.50 1.67
CA CYS A 141 -10.68 -7.81 0.92
C CYS A 141 -11.65 -8.73 0.18
N LYS A 142 -11.44 -10.04 0.25
CA LYS A 142 -12.31 -11.09 -0.30
C LYS A 142 -12.44 -11.10 -1.84
N VAL A 143 -11.54 -10.45 -2.56
CA VAL A 143 -11.49 -10.54 -4.02
C VAL A 143 -10.88 -11.89 -4.47
N PRO A 144 -11.25 -12.39 -5.65
CA PRO A 144 -10.71 -13.64 -6.20
C PRO A 144 -9.23 -13.52 -6.57
N SER A 145 -8.55 -14.66 -6.72
CA SER A 145 -7.10 -14.79 -6.94
C SER A 145 -6.55 -14.01 -8.14
N PHE A 146 -7.35 -13.80 -9.19
CA PHE A 146 -6.91 -13.03 -10.36
C PHE A 146 -6.61 -11.54 -10.05
N LYS A 147 -6.97 -11.07 -8.85
CA LYS A 147 -6.60 -9.75 -8.29
C LYS A 147 -5.32 -9.79 -7.44
N ILE A 148 -4.66 -10.93 -7.38
CA ILE A 148 -3.43 -11.13 -6.62
C ILE A 148 -2.33 -11.47 -7.62
N HIS A 149 -1.44 -10.50 -7.87
CA HIS A 149 -0.45 -10.57 -8.94
C HIS A 149 0.94 -10.90 -8.41
N PRO A 150 1.74 -11.67 -9.16
CA PRO A 150 3.13 -11.89 -8.79
C PRO A 150 3.92 -10.58 -8.90
N VAL A 151 4.78 -10.34 -7.91
CA VAL A 151 5.77 -9.27 -7.95
C VAL A 151 6.93 -9.75 -8.82
N ARG A 152 7.27 -8.99 -9.86
CA ARG A 152 8.47 -9.28 -10.66
C ARG A 152 9.69 -9.02 -9.79
N LYS A 153 10.55 -10.01 -9.65
CA LYS A 153 11.89 -9.81 -9.11
C LYS A 153 12.66 -9.03 -10.18
N GLU A 154 12.89 -7.75 -9.95
CA GLU A 154 13.83 -7.01 -10.78
C GLU A 154 15.22 -7.59 -10.50
N ALA A 155 15.93 -7.95 -11.57
CA ALA A 155 17.33 -8.33 -11.45
C ALA A 155 18.11 -7.09 -11.00
N ILE A 156 18.67 -7.15 -9.79
CA ILE A 156 19.60 -6.16 -9.26
C ILE A 156 20.95 -6.36 -9.95
#